data_2e6f6878fb30082278b43b3c2acc2ab3
#
_entry.id   2e6f6878fb30082278b43b3c2acc2ab3
#
_cell.length_a   1.000
_cell.length_b   1.000
_cell.length_c   1.000
_cell.angle_alpha   90.00
_cell.angle_beta   90.00
_cell.angle_gamma   90.00
#
_symmetry.space_group_name_H-M   'P 1'
#
loop_
_entity.id
_entity.type
_entity.pdbx_description
1 polymer ?
#
loop_
_entity_poly.entity_id
_entity_poly.type
_entity_poly.pdbx_seq_one_letter_code
_entity_poly.pdbx_strand_id
1 'polypeptide(L)'
;MSKTKYTRTQTSLHPEIIDLLNEQVSKEAEASSLYLAMASWTEYNGYSRSAEFFYNHAVEERDHMMKIFRFLNENGARAFAPKVGEVQQEFASLKEVYEKTLEHEIKVTQSIFAIFKKARQSDDYASENFLQWFVQEQLEEERLVHSILDLFEFYNDNDSPIALKLIDERIPLEQE
;
A
#
# COMPACT_ATOMS: atom_id res chain seq x y z
N MET A 1 -28.26 9.53 -31.67
CA MET A 1 -27.72 10.73 -30.98
C MET A 1 -26.21 10.63 -31.00
N SER A 2 -25.53 11.53 -31.70
CA SER A 2 -24.07 11.58 -31.74
C SER A 2 -23.56 11.95 -30.35
N LYS A 3 -22.81 11.06 -29.70
CA LYS A 3 -22.09 11.39 -28.44
C LYS A 3 -21.07 12.45 -28.79
N THR A 4 -21.26 13.65 -28.29
CA THR A 4 -20.25 14.72 -28.39
C THR A 4 -18.95 14.18 -27.80
N LYS A 5 -17.94 13.98 -28.64
CA LYS A 5 -16.65 13.46 -28.21
C LYS A 5 -15.90 14.59 -27.52
N TYR A 6 -15.93 14.60 -26.19
CA TYR A 6 -15.16 15.58 -25.44
C TYR A 6 -13.67 15.36 -25.68
N THR A 7 -12.99 16.39 -26.12
CA THR A 7 -11.54 16.38 -26.37
C THR A 7 -10.73 15.99 -25.12
N ARG A 8 -11.29 16.25 -23.93
CA ARG A 8 -10.69 15.89 -22.65
C ARG A 8 -10.52 14.36 -22.43
N THR A 9 -11.26 13.53 -23.16
CA THR A 9 -11.15 12.07 -23.06
C THR A 9 -10.10 11.46 -23.99
N GLN A 10 -9.32 12.29 -24.68
CA GLN A 10 -8.16 11.84 -25.43
C GLN A 10 -6.96 11.77 -24.51
N THR A 11 -6.28 10.65 -24.53
CA THR A 11 -5.10 10.40 -23.69
C THR A 11 -4.02 9.74 -24.52
N SER A 12 -2.77 9.99 -24.16
CA SER A 12 -1.61 9.24 -24.66
C SER A 12 -1.31 7.99 -23.85
N LEU A 13 -1.99 7.80 -22.71
CA LEU A 13 -1.81 6.59 -21.90
C LEU A 13 -2.33 5.36 -22.65
N HIS A 14 -1.61 4.27 -22.53
CA HIS A 14 -2.01 3.01 -23.14
C HIS A 14 -3.26 2.42 -22.42
N PRO A 15 -4.31 1.96 -23.16
CA PRO A 15 -5.55 1.50 -22.55
C PRO A 15 -5.37 0.41 -21.48
N GLU A 16 -4.50 -0.56 -21.73
CA GLU A 16 -4.21 -1.64 -20.79
C GLU A 16 -3.54 -1.12 -19.49
N ILE A 17 -2.73 -0.07 -19.59
CA ILE A 17 -2.14 0.57 -18.41
C ILE A 17 -3.20 1.30 -17.59
N ILE A 18 -4.16 1.94 -18.24
CA ILE A 18 -5.30 2.58 -17.57
C ILE A 18 -6.09 1.56 -16.75
N ASP A 19 -6.35 0.38 -17.32
CA ASP A 19 -7.07 -0.70 -16.61
C ASP A 19 -6.25 -1.21 -15.41
N LEU A 20 -4.96 -1.49 -15.59
CA LEU A 20 -4.07 -1.93 -14.52
C LEU A 20 -3.92 -0.89 -13.39
N LEU A 21 -3.85 0.39 -13.73
CA LEU A 21 -3.79 1.46 -12.73
C LEU A 21 -5.12 1.60 -11.96
N ASN A 22 -6.27 1.37 -12.60
CA ASN A 22 -7.56 1.31 -11.90
C ASN A 22 -7.65 0.08 -10.96
N GLU A 23 -7.07 -1.06 -11.33
CA GLU A 23 -6.93 -2.20 -10.45
C GLU A 23 -6.03 -1.87 -9.25
N GLN A 24 -4.93 -1.14 -9.48
CA GLN A 24 -4.03 -0.70 -8.41
C GLN A 24 -4.73 0.27 -7.44
N VAL A 25 -5.54 1.21 -7.92
CA VAL A 25 -6.40 2.07 -7.07
C VAL A 25 -7.21 1.22 -6.07
N SER A 26 -7.72 0.07 -6.51
CA SER A 26 -8.49 -0.82 -5.63
C SER A 26 -7.60 -1.53 -4.60
N LYS A 27 -6.38 -1.89 -4.97
CA LYS A 27 -5.41 -2.55 -4.08
C LYS A 27 -4.95 -1.60 -2.96
N GLU A 28 -4.64 -0.34 -3.29
CA GLU A 28 -4.26 0.66 -2.28
C GLU A 28 -5.45 0.96 -1.32
N ALA A 29 -6.67 1.01 -1.84
CA ALA A 29 -7.85 1.16 -0.98
C ALA A 29 -8.04 -0.05 -0.04
N GLU A 30 -7.75 -1.25 -0.51
CA GLU A 30 -7.78 -2.49 0.28
C GLU A 30 -6.66 -2.49 1.34
N ALA A 31 -5.44 -2.05 0.98
CA ALA A 31 -4.31 -1.88 1.89
C ALA A 31 -4.65 -0.91 3.03
N SER A 32 -5.17 0.27 2.70
CA SER A 32 -5.63 1.25 3.69
C SER A 32 -6.61 0.64 4.69
N SER A 33 -7.57 -0.17 4.21
CA SER A 33 -8.56 -0.83 5.07
C SER A 33 -7.96 -1.96 5.92
N LEU A 34 -7.00 -2.70 5.38
CA LEU A 34 -6.27 -3.75 6.09
C LEU A 34 -5.45 -3.14 7.23
N TYR A 35 -4.74 -2.05 6.97
CA TYR A 35 -3.95 -1.36 8.00
C TYR A 35 -4.82 -0.72 9.08
N LEU A 36 -6.03 -0.24 8.77
CA LEU A 36 -6.99 0.15 9.80
C LEU A 36 -7.43 -1.02 10.68
N ALA A 37 -7.62 -2.22 10.12
CA ALA A 37 -7.93 -3.41 10.91
C ALA A 37 -6.76 -3.81 11.81
N MET A 38 -5.52 -3.75 11.28
CA MET A 38 -4.30 -4.00 12.05
C MET A 38 -4.09 -2.97 13.17
N ALA A 39 -4.35 -1.69 12.90
CA ALA A 39 -4.30 -0.62 13.90
C ALA A 39 -5.29 -0.88 15.05
N SER A 40 -6.53 -1.20 14.72
CA SER A 40 -7.58 -1.51 15.71
C SER A 40 -7.22 -2.73 16.55
N TRP A 41 -6.71 -3.79 15.93
CA TRP A 41 -6.31 -5.01 16.63
C TRP A 41 -5.10 -4.75 17.55
N THR A 42 -4.08 -4.05 17.09
CA THR A 42 -2.88 -3.75 17.89
C THR A 42 -3.22 -2.82 19.05
N GLU A 43 -4.07 -1.82 18.87
CA GLU A 43 -4.54 -0.94 19.95
C GLU A 43 -5.32 -1.70 21.00
N TYR A 44 -6.27 -2.56 20.57
CA TYR A 44 -7.06 -3.39 21.48
C TYR A 44 -6.20 -4.33 22.33
N ASN A 45 -5.09 -4.82 21.78
CA ASN A 45 -4.14 -5.71 22.48
C ASN A 45 -3.04 -4.95 23.26
N GLY A 46 -3.09 -3.61 23.31
CA GLY A 46 -2.19 -2.79 24.13
C GLY A 46 -0.85 -2.46 23.47
N TYR A 47 -0.72 -2.65 22.17
CA TYR A 47 0.46 -2.29 21.36
C TYR A 47 0.26 -0.90 20.74
N SER A 48 0.36 0.13 21.56
CA SER A 48 -0.03 1.48 21.16
C SER A 48 0.88 2.11 20.10
N ARG A 49 2.17 1.74 20.07
CA ARG A 49 3.08 2.27 19.07
C ARG A 49 2.90 1.57 17.72
N SER A 50 2.64 0.28 17.73
CA SER A 50 2.22 -0.46 16.52
C SER A 50 0.88 0.04 16.00
N ALA A 51 -0.07 0.38 16.87
CA ALA A 51 -1.33 0.96 16.46
C ALA A 51 -1.13 2.29 15.71
N GLU A 52 -0.30 3.19 16.25
CA GLU A 52 0.02 4.46 15.60
C GLU A 52 0.72 4.25 14.25
N PHE A 53 1.66 3.30 14.18
CA PHE A 53 2.29 2.89 12.94
C PHE A 53 1.25 2.52 11.87
N PHE A 54 0.30 1.65 12.20
CA PHE A 54 -0.72 1.21 11.25
C PHE A 54 -1.78 2.27 10.94
N TYR A 55 -2.10 3.18 11.87
CA TYR A 55 -2.96 4.32 11.56
C TYR A 55 -2.31 5.23 10.52
N ASN A 56 -1.00 5.50 10.64
CA ASN A 56 -0.26 6.32 9.70
C ASN A 56 -0.19 5.64 8.32
N HIS A 57 0.15 4.35 8.26
CA HIS A 57 0.19 3.58 7.01
C HIS A 57 -1.19 3.48 6.35
N ALA A 58 -2.28 3.41 7.11
CA ALA A 58 -3.62 3.43 6.52
C ALA A 58 -3.94 4.75 5.81
N VAL A 59 -3.43 5.88 6.31
CA VAL A 59 -3.53 7.19 5.65
C VAL A 59 -2.64 7.24 4.41
N GLU A 60 -1.42 6.76 4.52
CA GLU A 60 -0.43 6.73 3.45
C GLU A 60 -0.93 5.92 2.24
N GLU A 61 -1.46 4.71 2.45
CA GLU A 61 -2.07 3.90 1.40
C GLU A 61 -3.24 4.60 0.71
N ARG A 62 -4.01 5.37 1.48
CA ARG A 62 -5.04 6.20 0.88
C ARG A 62 -4.46 7.31 0.00
N ASP A 63 -3.33 7.88 0.37
CA ASP A 63 -2.64 8.89 -0.43
C ASP A 63 -2.01 8.27 -1.70
N HIS A 64 -1.49 7.04 -1.62
CA HIS A 64 -1.05 6.24 -2.77
C HIS A 64 -2.22 6.02 -3.74
N MET A 65 -3.35 5.57 -3.24
CA MET A 65 -4.59 5.44 -4.01
C MET A 65 -4.95 6.75 -4.72
N MET A 66 -4.96 7.86 -3.98
CA MET A 66 -5.33 9.17 -4.51
C MET A 66 -4.32 9.68 -5.54
N LYS A 67 -3.04 9.36 -5.40
CA LYS A 67 -1.99 9.72 -6.36
C LYS A 67 -2.26 9.07 -7.73
N ILE A 68 -2.57 7.76 -7.75
CA ILE A 68 -2.91 7.04 -8.98
C ILE A 68 -4.24 7.56 -9.56
N PHE A 69 -5.23 7.73 -8.71
CA PHE A 69 -6.56 8.20 -9.10
C PHE A 69 -6.51 9.57 -9.80
N ARG A 70 -5.72 10.50 -9.26
CA ARG A 70 -5.50 11.84 -9.85
C ARG A 70 -4.70 11.75 -11.13
N PHE A 71 -3.63 10.97 -11.17
CA PHE A 71 -2.82 10.78 -12.38
C PHE A 71 -3.68 10.35 -13.57
N LEU A 72 -4.56 9.37 -13.40
CA LEU A 72 -5.49 8.93 -14.46
C LEU A 72 -6.37 10.08 -14.95
N ASN A 73 -7.05 10.78 -14.04
CA ASN A 73 -7.99 11.84 -14.41
C ASN A 73 -7.29 13.06 -15.01
N GLU A 74 -6.11 13.41 -14.55
CA GLU A 74 -5.32 14.54 -15.06
C GLU A 74 -4.81 14.26 -16.48
N ASN A 75 -4.56 13.01 -16.82
CA ASN A 75 -4.09 12.58 -18.14
C ASN A 75 -5.20 12.14 -19.09
N GLY A 76 -6.45 12.53 -18.85
CA GLY A 76 -7.57 12.30 -19.77
C GLY A 76 -8.18 10.88 -19.71
N ALA A 77 -7.67 10.01 -18.85
CA ALA A 77 -8.28 8.73 -18.54
C ALA A 77 -9.36 8.89 -17.46
N ARG A 78 -10.11 7.83 -17.18
CA ARG A 78 -11.11 7.83 -16.10
C ARG A 78 -10.66 6.90 -15.00
N ALA A 79 -10.49 7.44 -13.80
CA ALA A 79 -10.37 6.66 -12.58
C ALA A 79 -11.74 6.26 -12.04
N PHE A 80 -11.83 5.06 -11.47
CA PHE A 80 -13.05 4.54 -10.85
C PHE A 80 -12.86 4.46 -9.34
N ALA A 81 -13.87 4.94 -8.59
CA ALA A 81 -13.87 4.78 -7.14
C ALA A 81 -13.88 3.28 -6.78
N PRO A 82 -12.95 2.82 -5.95
CA PRO A 82 -12.78 1.40 -5.68
C PRO A 82 -13.88 0.86 -4.78
N LYS A 83 -14.18 -0.42 -4.96
CA LYS A 83 -14.93 -1.20 -3.98
C LYS A 83 -13.89 -1.90 -3.09
N VAL A 84 -13.97 -1.66 -1.78
CA VAL A 84 -13.15 -2.38 -0.80
C VAL A 84 -13.88 -3.66 -0.40
N GLY A 85 -13.16 -4.78 -0.43
CA GLY A 85 -13.63 -6.08 0.03
C GLY A 85 -13.55 -6.23 1.55
N GLU A 86 -13.85 -7.42 2.03
CA GLU A 86 -13.67 -7.80 3.43
C GLU A 86 -12.15 -8.02 3.68
N VAL A 87 -11.63 -7.42 4.75
CA VAL A 87 -10.22 -7.58 5.16
C VAL A 87 -10.13 -8.38 6.45
N GLN A 88 -8.98 -9.01 6.70
CA GLN A 88 -8.72 -9.75 7.93
C GLN A 88 -8.81 -8.81 9.14
N GLN A 89 -9.53 -9.22 10.19
CA GLN A 89 -9.77 -8.44 11.41
C GLN A 89 -9.03 -9.01 12.63
N GLU A 90 -8.76 -10.33 12.64
CA GLU A 90 -8.18 -11.03 13.78
C GLU A 90 -6.80 -11.59 13.41
N PHE A 91 -5.86 -11.48 14.35
CA PHE A 91 -4.48 -11.94 14.21
C PHE A 91 -4.08 -12.74 15.45
N ALA A 92 -3.24 -13.76 15.28
CA ALA A 92 -2.84 -14.62 16.38
C ALA A 92 -1.76 -13.99 17.27
N SER A 93 -0.93 -13.06 16.73
CA SER A 93 0.15 -12.41 17.46
C SER A 93 0.56 -11.08 16.82
N LEU A 94 1.28 -10.26 17.57
CA LEU A 94 1.88 -9.04 17.01
C LEU A 94 2.87 -9.36 15.88
N LYS A 95 3.61 -10.46 15.99
CA LYS A 95 4.52 -10.90 14.93
C LYS A 95 3.77 -11.24 13.65
N GLU A 96 2.65 -11.98 13.76
CA GLU A 96 1.81 -12.30 12.58
C GLU A 96 1.32 -11.05 11.88
N VAL A 97 0.97 -9.99 12.62
CA VAL A 97 0.56 -8.72 12.00
C VAL A 97 1.65 -8.20 11.08
N TYR A 98 2.91 -8.14 11.54
CA TYR A 98 4.02 -7.65 10.71
C TYR A 98 4.44 -8.64 9.61
N GLU A 99 4.33 -9.95 9.83
CA GLU A 99 4.54 -10.95 8.77
C GLU A 99 3.50 -10.78 7.65
N LYS A 100 2.24 -10.55 8.01
CA LYS A 100 1.16 -10.25 7.05
C LYS A 100 1.36 -8.93 6.33
N THR A 101 1.89 -7.92 7.03
CA THR A 101 2.29 -6.65 6.41
C THR A 101 3.35 -6.88 5.34
N LEU A 102 4.44 -7.60 5.66
CA LEU A 102 5.48 -7.89 4.68
C LEU A 102 4.95 -8.69 3.47
N GLU A 103 4.12 -9.71 3.71
CA GLU A 103 3.47 -10.47 2.63
C GLU A 103 2.61 -9.57 1.73
N HIS A 104 1.95 -8.57 2.31
CA HIS A 104 1.14 -7.60 1.59
C HIS A 104 2.02 -6.68 0.75
N GLU A 105 3.04 -6.05 1.35
CA GLU A 105 3.94 -5.13 0.64
C GLU A 105 4.65 -5.81 -0.55
N ILE A 106 5.12 -7.04 -0.37
CA ILE A 106 5.72 -7.81 -1.48
C ILE A 106 4.72 -8.01 -2.63
N LYS A 107 3.43 -8.24 -2.35
CA LYS A 107 2.40 -8.37 -3.39
C LYS A 107 2.13 -7.05 -4.10
N VAL A 108 2.11 -5.94 -3.37
CA VAL A 108 1.97 -4.60 -3.94
C VAL A 108 3.18 -4.28 -4.82
N THR A 109 4.39 -4.52 -4.35
CA THR A 109 5.63 -4.37 -5.14
C THR A 109 5.57 -5.13 -6.45
N GLN A 110 5.19 -6.42 -6.40
CA GLN A 110 5.06 -7.25 -7.60
C GLN A 110 4.01 -6.69 -8.57
N SER A 111 2.92 -6.14 -8.05
CA SER A 111 1.88 -5.50 -8.85
C SER A 111 2.43 -4.24 -9.54
N ILE A 112 3.09 -3.36 -8.81
CA ILE A 112 3.73 -2.14 -9.35
C ILE A 112 4.77 -2.51 -10.42
N PHE A 113 5.62 -3.51 -10.17
CA PHE A 113 6.62 -3.97 -11.14
C PHE A 113 5.97 -4.53 -12.41
N ALA A 114 4.84 -5.21 -12.30
CA ALA A 114 4.12 -5.73 -13.46
C ALA A 114 3.56 -4.59 -14.32
N ILE A 115 2.97 -3.55 -13.70
CA ILE A 115 2.45 -2.37 -14.40
C ILE A 115 3.61 -1.60 -15.04
N PHE A 116 4.71 -1.39 -14.30
CA PHE A 116 5.91 -0.69 -14.80
C PHE A 116 6.50 -1.40 -16.03
N LYS A 117 6.67 -2.72 -15.94
CA LYS A 117 7.13 -3.54 -17.07
C LYS A 117 6.21 -3.39 -18.29
N LYS A 118 4.91 -3.40 -18.07
CA LYS A 118 3.92 -3.27 -19.14
C LYS A 118 3.94 -1.87 -19.77
N ALA A 119 4.05 -0.81 -18.97
CA ALA A 119 4.19 0.56 -19.46
C ALA A 119 5.40 0.70 -20.39
N ARG A 120 6.56 0.16 -19.98
CA ARG A 120 7.78 0.13 -20.79
C ARG A 120 7.59 -0.65 -22.11
N GLN A 121 6.92 -1.79 -22.09
CA GLN A 121 6.67 -2.62 -23.27
C GLN A 121 5.69 -1.97 -24.26
N SER A 122 4.87 -1.05 -23.79
CA SER A 122 3.85 -0.35 -24.59
C SER A 122 4.30 1.07 -24.99
N ASP A 123 5.56 1.45 -24.72
CA ASP A 123 6.12 2.79 -24.92
C ASP A 123 5.29 3.90 -24.23
N ASP A 124 4.60 3.55 -23.12
CA ASP A 124 3.87 4.51 -22.28
C ASP A 124 4.83 5.13 -21.27
N TYR A 125 5.66 6.03 -21.77
CA TYR A 125 6.69 6.71 -20.96
C TYR A 125 6.09 7.62 -19.87
N ALA A 126 4.86 8.09 -20.04
CA ALA A 126 4.18 8.90 -19.02
C ALA A 126 3.87 8.05 -17.78
N SER A 127 3.29 6.88 -17.98
CA SER A 127 3.02 5.93 -16.91
C SER A 127 4.30 5.34 -16.33
N GLU A 128 5.31 5.03 -17.16
CA GLU A 128 6.63 4.57 -16.68
C GLU A 128 7.27 5.59 -15.75
N ASN A 129 7.30 6.86 -16.13
CA ASN A 129 7.87 7.93 -15.30
C ASN A 129 7.08 8.13 -13.99
N PHE A 130 5.76 8.08 -14.05
CA PHE A 130 4.88 8.18 -12.88
C PHE A 130 5.14 7.04 -11.88
N LEU A 131 5.28 5.81 -12.37
CA LEU A 131 5.47 4.62 -11.55
C LEU A 131 6.86 4.52 -10.91
N GLN A 132 7.85 5.29 -11.35
CA GLN A 132 9.19 5.29 -10.72
C GLN A 132 9.13 5.66 -9.24
N TRP A 133 8.24 6.59 -8.86
CA TRP A 133 8.04 6.95 -7.48
C TRP A 133 7.53 5.75 -6.66
N PHE A 134 6.52 5.02 -7.17
CA PHE A 134 5.99 3.81 -6.51
C PHE A 134 7.02 2.70 -6.38
N VAL A 135 7.92 2.55 -7.35
CA VAL A 135 9.03 1.58 -7.25
C VAL A 135 9.96 1.92 -6.10
N GLN A 136 10.25 3.19 -5.89
CA GLN A 136 11.09 3.66 -4.77
C GLN A 136 10.38 3.45 -3.44
N GLU A 137 9.11 3.87 -3.35
CA GLU A 137 8.26 3.74 -2.18
C GLU A 137 8.19 2.29 -1.70
N GLN A 138 7.86 1.35 -2.60
CA GLN A 138 7.76 -0.06 -2.24
C GLN A 138 9.07 -0.66 -1.69
N LEU A 139 10.23 -0.18 -2.14
CA LEU A 139 11.50 -0.60 -1.57
C LEU A 139 11.71 -0.07 -0.14
N GLU A 140 11.17 1.11 0.15
CA GLU A 140 11.21 1.71 1.49
C GLU A 140 10.25 0.99 2.44
N GLU A 141 9.02 0.69 1.98
CA GLU A 141 8.02 -0.07 2.72
C GLU A 141 8.53 -1.48 3.12
N GLU A 142 9.01 -2.25 2.16
CA GLU A 142 9.56 -3.58 2.46
C GLU A 142 10.74 -3.50 3.45
N ARG A 143 11.65 -2.52 3.27
CA ARG A 143 12.78 -2.33 4.16
C ARG A 143 12.33 -1.99 5.58
N LEU A 144 11.33 -1.14 5.72
CA LEU A 144 10.77 -0.73 7.01
C LEU A 144 10.21 -1.94 7.74
N VAL A 145 9.37 -2.74 7.10
CA VAL A 145 8.78 -3.93 7.72
C VAL A 145 9.83 -4.99 8.04
N HIS A 146 10.84 -5.19 7.19
CA HIS A 146 11.98 -6.05 7.50
C HIS A 146 12.70 -5.62 8.79
N SER A 147 12.96 -4.31 8.94
CA SER A 147 13.63 -3.79 10.15
C SER A 147 12.81 -4.02 11.42
N ILE A 148 11.49 -4.03 11.31
CA ILE A 148 10.59 -4.34 12.43
C ILE A 148 10.63 -5.84 12.75
N LEU A 149 10.60 -6.70 11.73
CA LEU A 149 10.69 -8.16 11.94
C LEU A 149 12.04 -8.57 12.54
N ASP A 150 13.13 -7.87 12.23
CA ASP A 150 14.43 -8.07 12.87
C ASP A 150 14.38 -7.83 14.40
N LEU A 151 13.49 -6.96 14.90
CA LEU A 151 13.30 -6.78 16.35
C LEU A 151 12.76 -8.03 17.01
N PHE A 152 11.83 -8.75 16.36
CA PHE A 152 11.29 -10.01 16.88
C PHE A 152 12.38 -11.10 16.96
N GLU A 153 13.25 -11.17 15.98
CA GLU A 153 14.39 -12.09 16.02
C GLU A 153 15.41 -11.71 17.10
N PHE A 154 15.74 -10.40 17.19
CA PHE A 154 16.70 -9.89 18.17
C PHE A 154 16.27 -10.12 19.62
N TYR A 155 14.99 -9.86 19.93
CA TYR A 155 14.46 -10.03 21.28
C TYR A 155 14.07 -11.48 21.60
N ASN A 156 14.16 -12.39 20.62
CA ASN A 156 13.77 -13.80 20.77
C ASN A 156 12.42 -13.90 21.48
N ASP A 157 11.39 -13.36 20.85
CA ASP A 157 10.10 -12.97 21.45
C ASP A 157 9.42 -14.10 22.25
N ASN A 158 9.55 -15.37 21.83
CA ASN A 158 8.98 -16.54 22.46
C ASN A 158 7.67 -16.26 23.24
N ASP A 159 6.85 -15.37 22.74
CA ASP A 159 5.61 -14.87 23.34
C ASP A 159 5.79 -14.23 24.75
N SER A 160 7.00 -13.75 25.07
CA SER A 160 7.23 -13.04 26.32
C SER A 160 6.55 -11.67 26.29
N PRO A 161 5.58 -11.37 27.20
CA PRO A 161 4.92 -10.08 27.24
C PRO A 161 5.88 -8.90 27.39
N ILE A 162 7.02 -9.10 28.08
CA ILE A 162 8.05 -8.08 28.25
C ILE A 162 8.78 -7.83 26.93
N ALA A 163 9.14 -8.90 26.21
CA ALA A 163 9.79 -8.78 24.91
C ALA A 163 8.87 -8.07 23.90
N LEU A 164 7.61 -8.49 23.81
CA LEU A 164 6.62 -7.85 22.94
C LEU A 164 6.42 -6.36 23.25
N LYS A 165 6.41 -5.98 24.54
CA LYS A 165 6.32 -4.58 24.94
C LYS A 165 7.55 -3.77 24.51
N LEU A 166 8.75 -4.35 24.68
CA LEU A 166 9.99 -3.71 24.23
C LEU A 166 10.09 -3.58 22.72
N ILE A 167 9.55 -4.55 21.98
CA ILE A 167 9.45 -4.50 20.51
C ILE A 167 8.51 -3.36 20.13
N ASP A 168 7.29 -3.34 20.68
CA ASP A 168 6.31 -2.28 20.40
C ASP A 168 6.90 -0.89 20.63
N GLU A 169 7.60 -0.65 21.73
CA GLU A 169 8.24 0.62 22.06
C GLU A 169 9.33 1.06 21.05
N ARG A 170 9.83 0.15 20.22
CA ARG A 170 10.87 0.41 19.22
C ARG A 170 10.36 0.48 17.79
N ILE A 171 9.07 0.26 17.59
CA ILE A 171 8.49 0.43 16.25
C ILE A 171 8.78 1.87 15.77
N PRO A 172 9.41 2.04 14.60
CA PRO A 172 9.66 3.36 14.05
C PRO A 172 8.31 4.04 13.73
N LEU A 173 8.20 5.30 14.08
CA LEU A 173 7.11 6.15 13.59
C LEU A 173 7.78 7.17 12.67
N GLU A 174 7.19 7.42 11.54
CA GLU A 174 7.62 8.51 10.69
C GLU A 174 7.58 9.82 11.49
N GLN A 175 8.68 10.56 11.45
CA GLN A 175 8.73 11.89 12.08
C GLN A 175 8.03 12.85 11.12
N GLU A 176 7.05 13.61 11.64
CA GLU A 176 6.44 14.74 10.99
C GLU A 176 7.46 15.75 10.44
#